data_5f987a21a62ccd9be72050d1add55fb9
#
_entry.id   5f987a21a62ccd9be72050d1add55fb9
#
_cell.length_a   1.000
_cell.length_b   1.000
_cell.length_c   1.000
_cell.angle_alpha   90.00
_cell.angle_beta   90.00
_cell.angle_gamma   90.00
#
_symmetry.space_group_name_H-M   'P 1'
#
loop_
_entity.id
_entity.type
_entity.pdbx_description
1 polymer ?
#
loop_
_entity_poly.entity_id
_entity_poly.type
_entity_poly.pdbx_seq_one_letter_code
_entity_poly.pdbx_strand_id
1 'polypeptide(L)' 'MRNLSPLAQVCVTLIEKEELGIEGVPPMVLDEVINFYQNKEEGEDVDV' A
#
# COMPACT_ATOMS: atom_id res chain seq x y z
N MET A 1 -7.57 -0.60 -11.03
CA MET A 1 -7.67 -0.37 -10.00
C MET A 1 -7.20 -1.26 -9.07
N ARG A 2 -6.86 -1.02 -8.02
CA ARG A 2 -6.32 -1.85 -7.18
C ARG A 2 -7.28 -2.56 -6.43
N ASN A 3 -7.08 -3.71 -6.04
CA ASN A 3 -7.99 -4.51 -5.29
C ASN A 3 -7.49 -4.68 -3.89
N LEU A 4 -7.23 -3.61 -3.24
CA LEU A 4 -6.79 -3.67 -1.87
C LEU A 4 -7.97 -3.93 -0.96
N SER A 5 -7.75 -4.77 0.04
CA SER A 5 -8.80 -4.97 1.03
C SER A 5 -8.97 -3.68 1.83
N PRO A 6 -10.08 -3.50 2.49
CA PRO A 6 -10.30 -2.28 3.27
C PRO A 6 -9.22 -2.03 4.30
N LEU A 7 -8.75 -3.09 4.95
CA LEU A 7 -7.72 -2.91 5.94
C LEU A 7 -6.42 -2.45 5.30
N ALA A 8 -6.08 -3.01 4.14
CA ALA A 8 -4.88 -2.58 3.45
C ALA A 8 -4.98 -1.13 3.01
N GLN A 9 -6.15 -0.70 2.60
CA GLN A 9 -6.34 0.68 2.21
C GLN A 9 -6.11 1.61 3.38
N VAL A 10 -6.61 1.25 4.54
CA VAL A 10 -6.41 2.06 5.72
C VAL A 10 -4.93 2.14 6.06
N CYS A 11 -4.24 1.01 5.96
CA CYS A 11 -2.81 1.00 6.26
C CYS A 11 -2.05 1.90 5.31
N VAL A 12 -2.36 1.82 4.03
CA VAL A 12 -1.67 2.65 3.05
C VAL A 12 -1.92 4.12 3.34
N THR A 13 -3.15 4.46 3.67
CA THR A 13 -3.46 5.84 3.97
C THR A 13 -2.65 6.33 5.17
N LEU A 14 -2.56 5.53 6.20
CA LEU A 14 -1.81 5.93 7.38
C LEU A 14 -0.33 6.03 7.11
N ILE A 15 0.19 5.15 6.27
CA ILE A 15 1.58 5.21 5.91
C ILE A 15 1.88 6.50 5.16
N GLU A 16 0.98 6.90 4.29
CA GLU A 16 1.20 8.10 3.52
C GLU A 16 1.13 9.34 4.40
N LYS A 17 0.36 9.25 5.47
CA LYS A 17 0.31 10.36 6.41
C LYS A 17 1.45 10.30 7.41
N GLU A 18 2.28 9.28 7.30
CA GLU A 18 3.40 9.09 8.20
C GLU A 18 2.96 8.83 9.64
N GLU A 19 1.75 8.36 9.79
CA GLU A 19 1.26 7.98 11.09
C GLU A 19 1.50 6.51 11.39
N LEU A 20 1.83 5.73 10.38
CA LEU A 20 2.05 4.32 10.55
C LEU A 20 3.27 3.92 9.75
N GLY A 21 4.17 3.16 10.36
CA GLY A 21 5.32 2.65 9.63
C GLY A 21 5.03 1.29 9.06
N ILE A 22 5.83 0.88 8.10
CA ILE A 22 5.62 -0.41 7.47
C ILE A 22 5.76 -1.50 8.50
N GLU A 23 6.53 -1.28 9.54
CA GLU A 23 6.68 -2.27 10.57
C GLU A 23 5.43 -2.43 11.38
N GLY A 24 4.54 -1.44 11.38
CA GLY A 24 3.30 -1.55 12.11
C GLY A 24 2.18 -2.17 11.33
N VAL A 25 2.41 -2.54 10.08
CA VAL A 25 1.37 -3.11 9.25
C VAL A 25 1.17 -4.56 9.62
N PRO A 26 -0.08 -5.00 9.85
CA PRO A 26 -0.31 -6.41 10.18
C PRO A 26 0.19 -7.32 9.06
N PRO A 27 0.76 -8.47 9.44
CA PRO A 27 1.30 -9.36 8.40
C PRO A 27 0.25 -9.81 7.40
N MET A 28 -1.00 -9.87 7.79
CA MET A 28 -2.00 -10.38 6.88
C MET A 28 -2.24 -9.42 5.73
N VAL A 29 -1.95 -8.14 5.89
CA VAL A 29 -2.10 -7.23 4.77
C VAL A 29 -0.77 -6.67 4.31
N LEU A 30 0.31 -7.10 4.92
CA LEU A 30 1.61 -6.58 4.56
C LEU A 30 1.94 -6.87 3.11
N ASP A 31 1.64 -8.08 2.65
CA ASP A 31 1.88 -8.43 1.26
C ASP A 31 1.12 -7.54 0.32
N GLU A 32 -0.11 -7.23 0.67
CA GLU A 32 -0.93 -6.39 -0.19
C GLU A 32 -0.34 -4.98 -0.25
N VAL A 33 0.12 -4.48 0.87
CA VAL A 33 0.69 -3.14 0.89
C VAL A 33 1.96 -3.10 0.07
N ILE A 34 2.81 -4.10 0.20
CA ILE A 34 4.04 -4.15 -0.54
C ILE A 34 3.75 -4.25 -2.03
N ASN A 35 2.81 -5.10 -2.41
CA ASN A 35 2.44 -5.22 -3.81
C ASN A 35 1.88 -3.92 -4.34
N PHE A 36 1.10 -3.23 -3.53
CA PHE A 36 0.54 -1.97 -3.96
C PHE A 36 1.64 -0.98 -4.30
N TYR A 37 2.65 -0.88 -3.46
CA TYR A 37 3.70 0.07 -3.73
C TYR A 37 4.56 -0.35 -4.90
N GLN A 38 4.80 -1.63 -5.08
CA GLN A 38 5.59 -2.08 -6.21
C GLN A 38 4.85 -1.84 -7.51
N ASN A 39 3.57 -2.13 -7.53
CA ASN A 39 2.80 -1.91 -8.74
C ASN A 39 2.64 -0.43 -9.02
N LYS A 40 2.56 0.36 -7.98
CA LYS A 40 2.40 1.77 -8.17
C LYS A 40 3.58 2.36 -8.89
N GLU A 41 4.77 1.92 -8.52
CA GLU A 41 5.94 2.44 -9.17
C GLU A 41 5.92 2.13 -10.64
N GLU A 42 5.58 0.93 -10.99
CA GLU A 42 5.58 0.58 -12.39
C GLU A 42 4.46 1.22 -13.13
N GLY A 43 3.30 1.23 -12.55
CA GLY A 43 2.14 1.73 -13.24
C GLY A 43 2.18 3.21 -13.44
N GLU A 44 2.67 3.91 -12.47
CA GLU A 44 2.68 5.32 -12.59
C GLU A 44 3.63 5.80 -13.60
N ASP A 45 4.73 5.14 -13.75
CA ASP A 45 5.63 5.52 -14.78
C ASP A 45 5.00 5.47 -16.10
N VAL A 46 4.25 4.45 -16.34
CA VAL A 46 3.62 4.29 -17.61
C VAL A 46 2.59 5.33 -17.83
N ASP A 47 1.91 5.69 -16.80
CA ASP A 47 0.87 6.56 -16.93
C ASP A 47 1.25 7.88 -17.39
N VAL A 48 2.37 8.28 -17.10
CA VAL A 48 2.77 9.55 -17.53
C VAL A 48 3.22 9.59 -18.93
#